data_7f170e2386689d1789be49ef07b12de5
#
_entry.id   7f170e2386689d1789be49ef07b12de5
#
_cell.length_a   1.000
_cell.length_b   1.000
_cell.length_c   1.000
_cell.angle_alpha   90.00
_cell.angle_beta   90.00
_cell.angle_gamma   90.00
#
_symmetry.space_group_name_H-M   'P 1'
#
loop_
_entity.id
_entity.type
_entity.pdbx_description
1 polymer ?
#
loop_
_entity_poly.entity_id
_entity_poly.type
_entity_poly.pdbx_seq_one_letter_code
_entity_poly.pdbx_strand_id
1 'polypeptide(L)'
;MFTGYDADGGFAEFTVISEDFAYKLPDNYSDLEAAPLLCGGVIGYQAFQATGLKNHGKLGLFGFGSSAHVIIQVAIHLGLEVYVVSRTQKELDLAKKLGAKWVGRIDDDMGVLLDAGIVFAPSGELLVRSLEKIEKGGRIVSAGIYTTPLPGFDYSLIWPEKCLTSIANTSRDNVRSFLEVAGEFKIKTQINKYPLSDINQAL
;
A
#
# COMPACT_ATOMS: atom_id res chain seq x y z
N MET A 1 15.24 12.48 -10.64
CA MET A 1 16.39 12.24 -9.75
C MET A 1 15.87 11.64 -8.47
N PHE A 2 16.43 10.51 -8.06
CA PHE A 2 16.03 9.80 -6.84
C PHE A 2 17.17 9.83 -5.83
N THR A 3 16.88 10.30 -4.62
CA THR A 3 17.82 10.27 -3.48
C THR A 3 18.15 8.83 -3.12
N GLY A 4 19.42 8.50 -2.99
CA GLY A 4 19.89 7.14 -2.76
C GLY A 4 20.14 6.31 -4.03
N TYR A 5 19.85 6.87 -5.22
CA TYR A 5 20.11 6.25 -6.51
C TYR A 5 20.86 7.17 -7.47
N ASP A 6 20.28 8.33 -7.81
CA ASP A 6 20.91 9.33 -8.69
C ASP A 6 21.75 10.37 -7.90
N ALA A 7 21.53 10.45 -6.60
CA ALA A 7 22.22 11.32 -5.66
C ALA A 7 22.42 10.63 -4.33
N ASP A 8 23.25 11.19 -3.45
CA ASP A 8 23.55 10.65 -2.13
C ASP A 8 22.27 10.40 -1.31
N GLY A 9 22.21 9.27 -0.62
CA GLY A 9 21.09 8.83 0.18
C GLY A 9 21.11 9.30 1.62
N GLY A 10 20.17 8.79 2.43
CA GLY A 10 20.01 9.14 3.84
C GLY A 10 20.66 8.16 4.83
N PHE A 11 21.45 7.18 4.38
CA PHE A 11 22.20 6.30 5.29
C PHE A 11 23.49 6.98 5.78
N ALA A 12 23.32 8.09 6.50
CA ALA A 12 24.39 8.94 7.00
C ALA A 12 23.91 9.70 8.25
N GLU A 13 24.85 10.26 9.03
CA GLU A 13 24.53 11.15 10.15
C GLU A 13 23.88 12.46 9.67
N PHE A 14 24.23 12.91 8.47
CA PHE A 14 23.69 14.11 7.83
C PHE A 14 23.37 13.83 6.36
N THR A 15 22.29 14.43 5.88
CA THR A 15 21.91 14.42 4.48
C THR A 15 21.43 15.79 4.04
N VAL A 16 21.53 16.09 2.76
CA VAL A 16 21.06 17.35 2.16
C VAL A 16 19.97 17.04 1.16
N ILE A 17 18.84 17.69 1.30
CA ILE A 17 17.72 17.61 0.36
C ILE A 17 17.24 19.02 0.00
N SER A 18 16.58 19.16 -1.15
CA SER A 18 15.87 20.41 -1.48
C SER A 18 14.71 20.61 -0.49
N GLU A 19 14.50 21.85 -0.03
CA GLU A 19 13.40 22.21 0.86
C GLU A 19 12.01 21.85 0.31
N ASP A 20 11.88 21.82 -1.02
CA ASP A 20 10.66 21.40 -1.72
C ASP A 20 10.26 19.96 -1.42
N PHE A 21 11.19 19.11 -0.96
CA PHE A 21 10.98 17.71 -0.62
C PHE A 21 11.06 17.46 0.89
N ALA A 22 11.19 18.51 1.70
CA ALA A 22 11.10 18.44 3.14
C ALA A 22 9.65 18.66 3.60
N TYR A 23 9.14 17.74 4.41
CA TYR A 23 7.77 17.83 4.92
C TYR A 23 7.79 17.75 6.45
N LYS A 24 7.01 18.63 7.09
CA LYS A 24 6.81 18.54 8.55
C LYS A 24 6.05 17.27 8.85
N LEU A 25 6.59 16.44 9.75
CA LEU A 25 5.90 15.26 10.27
C LEU A 25 4.81 15.69 11.26
N PRO A 26 3.70 14.94 11.36
CA PRO A 26 2.68 15.18 12.38
C PRO A 26 3.26 15.03 13.78
N ASP A 27 2.88 15.94 14.69
CA ASP A 27 3.44 16.04 16.05
C ASP A 27 3.11 14.81 16.94
N ASN A 28 2.17 13.95 16.52
CA ASN A 28 1.77 12.72 17.22
C ASN A 28 2.66 11.50 16.95
N TYR A 29 3.75 11.65 16.17
CA TYR A 29 4.72 10.60 15.86
C TYR A 29 6.10 10.95 16.40
N SER A 30 6.81 9.94 16.93
CA SER A 30 8.26 9.99 17.06
C SER A 30 8.91 9.76 15.69
N ASP A 31 10.17 10.17 15.52
CA ASP A 31 10.93 9.96 14.27
C ASP A 31 10.93 8.49 13.82
N LEU A 32 11.06 7.58 14.78
CA LEU A 32 11.06 6.14 14.54
C LEU A 32 9.71 5.64 14.02
N GLU A 33 8.61 6.11 14.59
CA GLU A 33 7.26 5.74 14.16
C GLU A 33 6.90 6.35 12.80
N ALA A 34 7.46 7.54 12.50
CA ALA A 34 7.21 8.25 11.24
C ALA A 34 8.00 7.67 10.05
N ALA A 35 9.17 7.09 10.27
CA ALA A 35 10.04 6.60 9.20
C ALA A 35 9.33 5.67 8.20
N PRO A 36 8.52 4.66 8.60
CA PRO A 36 7.80 3.79 7.66
C PRO A 36 6.70 4.50 6.86
N LEU A 37 6.25 5.67 7.31
CA LEU A 37 5.18 6.43 6.63
C LEU A 37 5.67 7.05 5.33
N LEU A 38 6.94 7.49 5.26
CA LEU A 38 7.45 8.35 4.21
C LEU A 38 7.66 7.66 2.85
N CYS A 39 7.85 6.36 2.82
CA CYS A 39 7.94 5.59 1.56
C CYS A 39 6.72 4.68 1.44
N GLY A 40 6.69 3.61 2.22
CA GLY A 40 5.63 2.60 2.16
C GLY A 40 4.23 3.17 2.42
N GLY A 41 4.12 4.15 3.34
CA GLY A 41 2.86 4.84 3.63
C GLY A 41 2.37 5.68 2.47
N VAL A 42 3.21 6.59 1.97
CA VAL A 42 2.83 7.53 0.88
C VAL A 42 2.49 6.78 -0.41
N ILE A 43 3.31 5.80 -0.83
CA ILE A 43 3.03 5.04 -2.06
C ILE A 43 1.75 4.20 -1.91
N GLY A 44 1.53 3.61 -0.73
CA GLY A 44 0.29 2.91 -0.42
C GLY A 44 -0.93 3.83 -0.48
N TYR A 45 -0.82 5.04 0.05
CA TYR A 45 -1.89 6.04 0.02
C TYR A 45 -2.20 6.52 -1.40
N GLN A 46 -1.18 6.73 -2.23
CA GLN A 46 -1.39 7.03 -3.65
C GLN A 46 -2.12 5.87 -4.36
N ALA A 47 -1.73 4.62 -4.08
CA ALA A 47 -2.45 3.47 -4.62
C ALA A 47 -3.91 3.45 -4.17
N PHE A 48 -4.17 3.77 -2.90
CA PHE A 48 -5.52 3.90 -2.38
C PHE A 48 -6.31 5.00 -3.10
N GLN A 49 -5.76 6.20 -3.26
CA GLN A 49 -6.41 7.29 -4.01
C GLN A 49 -6.71 6.89 -5.45
N ALA A 50 -5.80 6.13 -6.11
CA ALA A 50 -6.00 5.66 -7.47
C ALA A 50 -7.14 4.64 -7.62
N THR A 51 -7.60 4.01 -6.52
CA THR A 51 -8.80 3.16 -6.55
C THR A 51 -10.09 3.95 -6.82
N GLY A 52 -10.11 5.23 -6.47
CA GLY A 52 -11.31 6.08 -6.53
C GLY A 52 -12.24 5.94 -5.33
N LEU A 53 -11.98 5.00 -4.41
CA LEU A 53 -12.74 4.87 -3.16
C LEU A 53 -12.43 6.04 -2.22
N LYS A 54 -13.43 6.44 -1.42
CA LYS A 54 -13.29 7.56 -0.48
C LYS A 54 -13.55 7.14 0.97
N ASN A 55 -14.81 6.99 1.34
CA ASN A 55 -15.25 6.80 2.72
C ASN A 55 -16.25 5.66 2.91
N HIS A 56 -16.46 4.85 1.91
CA HIS A 56 -17.27 3.63 1.93
C HIS A 56 -16.87 2.70 0.80
N GLY A 57 -17.23 1.44 0.91
CA GLY A 57 -16.97 0.42 -0.09
C GLY A 57 -16.06 -0.69 0.43
N LYS A 58 -15.87 -1.70 -0.42
CA LYS A 58 -15.09 -2.90 -0.14
C LYS A 58 -13.75 -2.81 -0.87
N LEU A 59 -12.68 -2.67 -0.12
CA LEU A 59 -11.31 -2.57 -0.64
C LEU A 59 -10.58 -3.91 -0.46
N GLY A 60 -10.04 -4.46 -1.55
CA GLY A 60 -9.11 -5.59 -1.51
C GLY A 60 -7.66 -5.15 -1.39
N LEU A 61 -6.89 -5.79 -0.50
CA LEU A 61 -5.44 -5.66 -0.43
C LEU A 61 -4.82 -7.02 -0.78
N PHE A 62 -4.17 -7.11 -1.93
CA PHE A 62 -3.56 -8.33 -2.44
C PHE A 62 -2.05 -8.30 -2.22
N GLY A 63 -1.59 -9.05 -1.21
CA GLY A 63 -0.29 -8.94 -0.57
C GLY A 63 -0.34 -7.99 0.64
N PHE A 64 0.25 -8.43 1.77
CA PHE A 64 0.13 -7.70 3.03
C PHE A 64 1.50 -7.39 3.64
N GLY A 65 2.32 -6.63 2.90
CA GLY A 65 3.60 -6.07 3.34
C GLY A 65 3.46 -4.71 4.03
N SER A 66 4.57 -3.95 4.12
CA SER A 66 4.64 -2.67 4.85
C SER A 66 3.61 -1.63 4.38
N SER A 67 3.44 -1.45 3.07
CA SER A 67 2.46 -0.49 2.53
C SER A 67 1.03 -0.89 2.84
N ALA A 68 0.68 -2.17 2.65
CA ALA A 68 -0.65 -2.67 2.98
C ALA A 68 -0.97 -2.56 4.47
N HIS A 69 0.03 -2.78 5.35
CA HIS A 69 -0.09 -2.60 6.80
C HIS A 69 -0.46 -1.17 7.20
N VAL A 70 0.07 -0.18 6.50
CA VAL A 70 -0.31 1.23 6.71
C VAL A 70 -1.72 1.50 6.14
N ILE A 71 -1.97 1.07 4.92
CA ILE A 71 -3.21 1.41 4.19
C ILE A 71 -4.45 0.75 4.74
N ILE A 72 -4.37 -0.45 5.31
CA ILE A 72 -5.53 -1.05 5.98
C ILE A 72 -6.06 -0.14 7.10
N GLN A 73 -5.17 0.48 7.87
CA GLN A 73 -5.54 1.37 8.97
C GLN A 73 -6.19 2.66 8.45
N VAL A 74 -5.63 3.24 7.38
CA VAL A 74 -6.22 4.40 6.70
C VAL A 74 -7.61 4.07 6.15
N ALA A 75 -7.74 2.97 5.42
CA ALA A 75 -9.00 2.58 4.79
C ALA A 75 -10.11 2.33 5.82
N ILE A 76 -9.78 1.64 6.92
CA ILE A 76 -10.74 1.40 8.02
C ILE A 76 -11.11 2.71 8.73
N HIS A 77 -10.13 3.60 8.98
CA HIS A 77 -10.40 4.92 9.57
C HIS A 77 -11.38 5.73 8.71
N LEU A 78 -11.24 5.64 7.40
CA LEU A 78 -12.14 6.28 6.43
C LEU A 78 -13.50 5.56 6.25
N GLY A 79 -13.73 4.43 6.93
CA GLY A 79 -15.00 3.72 6.93
C GLY A 79 -15.15 2.63 5.86
N LEU A 80 -14.06 2.19 5.22
CA LEU A 80 -14.12 1.09 4.25
C LEU A 80 -14.09 -0.28 4.94
N GLU A 81 -14.72 -1.26 4.30
CA GLU A 81 -14.53 -2.68 4.62
C GLU A 81 -13.30 -3.20 3.87
N VAL A 82 -12.31 -3.70 4.61
CA VAL A 82 -11.05 -4.17 4.00
C VAL A 82 -10.98 -5.69 3.99
N TYR A 83 -10.62 -6.24 2.83
CA TYR A 83 -10.46 -7.66 2.55
C TYR A 83 -9.01 -7.92 2.18
N VAL A 84 -8.35 -8.87 2.84
CA VAL A 84 -6.91 -9.07 2.67
C VAL A 84 -6.61 -10.46 2.11
N VAL A 85 -5.87 -10.49 1.03
CA VAL A 85 -5.33 -11.71 0.42
C VAL A 85 -3.83 -11.79 0.68
N SER A 86 -3.36 -12.86 1.33
CA SER A 86 -1.94 -13.12 1.50
C SER A 86 -1.63 -14.62 1.50
N ARG A 87 -0.34 -14.95 1.30
CA ARG A 87 0.17 -16.33 1.32
C ARG A 87 0.61 -16.80 2.69
N THR A 88 0.93 -15.88 3.61
CA THR A 88 1.49 -16.21 4.91
C THR A 88 0.48 -16.02 6.03
N GLN A 89 0.42 -17.01 6.94
CA GLN A 89 -0.51 -16.95 8.08
C GLN A 89 -0.22 -15.75 8.99
N LYS A 90 1.05 -15.41 9.19
CA LYS A 90 1.47 -14.26 9.99
C LYS A 90 0.85 -12.94 9.49
N GLU A 91 0.84 -12.75 8.16
CA GLU A 91 0.24 -11.55 7.54
C GLU A 91 -1.29 -11.55 7.67
N LEU A 92 -1.94 -12.69 7.49
CA LEU A 92 -3.39 -12.83 7.66
C LEU A 92 -3.81 -12.53 9.11
N ASP A 93 -3.07 -13.06 10.08
CA ASP A 93 -3.33 -12.80 11.50
C ASP A 93 -3.15 -11.33 11.87
N LEU A 94 -2.13 -10.68 11.29
CA LEU A 94 -1.90 -9.25 11.48
C LEU A 94 -3.01 -8.41 10.86
N ALA A 95 -3.42 -8.73 9.63
CA ALA A 95 -4.52 -8.05 8.94
C ALA A 95 -5.82 -8.15 9.74
N LYS A 96 -6.12 -9.34 10.28
CA LYS A 96 -7.29 -9.55 11.14
C LYS A 96 -7.23 -8.73 12.43
N LYS A 97 -6.06 -8.64 13.08
CA LYS A 97 -5.84 -7.79 14.27
C LYS A 97 -6.03 -6.31 13.98
N LEU A 98 -5.72 -5.88 12.76
CA LEU A 98 -5.90 -4.50 12.31
C LEU A 98 -7.33 -4.18 11.87
N GLY A 99 -8.22 -5.17 11.86
CA GLY A 99 -9.64 -4.95 11.59
C GLY A 99 -10.09 -5.34 10.18
N ALA A 100 -9.32 -6.15 9.44
CA ALA A 100 -9.79 -6.70 8.18
C ALA A 100 -11.12 -7.45 8.37
N LYS A 101 -12.07 -7.17 7.49
CA LYS A 101 -13.40 -7.82 7.46
C LYS A 101 -13.28 -9.30 7.12
N TRP A 102 -12.37 -9.60 6.19
CA TRP A 102 -12.05 -10.95 5.74
C TRP A 102 -10.54 -11.06 5.45
N VAL A 103 -9.98 -12.23 5.69
CA VAL A 103 -8.59 -12.59 5.37
C VAL A 103 -8.54 -13.99 4.81
N GLY A 104 -7.71 -14.22 3.79
CA GLY A 104 -7.57 -15.53 3.18
C GLY A 104 -6.57 -15.56 2.03
N ARG A 105 -6.56 -16.67 1.29
CA ARG A 105 -5.77 -16.85 0.08
C ARG A 105 -6.59 -16.43 -1.14
N ILE A 106 -5.93 -16.26 -2.29
CA ILE A 106 -6.61 -15.85 -3.52
C ILE A 106 -7.65 -16.88 -4.00
N ASP A 107 -7.45 -18.16 -3.67
CA ASP A 107 -8.37 -19.25 -4.01
C ASP A 107 -9.54 -19.38 -3.07
N ASP A 108 -9.48 -18.76 -1.90
CA ASP A 108 -10.54 -18.85 -0.91
C ASP A 108 -11.76 -18.01 -1.37
N ASP A 109 -12.94 -18.50 -0.99
CA ASP A 109 -14.17 -17.75 -1.22
C ASP A 109 -14.30 -16.63 -0.17
N MET A 110 -14.36 -15.39 -0.63
CA MET A 110 -14.60 -14.26 0.27
C MET A 110 -16.10 -13.87 0.38
N GLY A 111 -16.96 -14.56 -0.36
CA GLY A 111 -18.43 -14.42 -0.29
C GLY A 111 -18.96 -13.10 -0.86
N VAL A 112 -18.09 -12.23 -1.38
CA VAL A 112 -18.44 -10.92 -1.96
C VAL A 112 -17.50 -10.57 -3.12
N LEU A 113 -17.95 -9.68 -3.99
CA LEU A 113 -17.09 -8.96 -4.91
C LEU A 113 -16.71 -7.60 -4.30
N LEU A 114 -15.53 -7.12 -4.65
CA LEU A 114 -14.92 -5.90 -4.12
C LEU A 114 -15.17 -4.73 -5.07
N ASP A 115 -15.30 -3.52 -4.56
CA ASP A 115 -15.45 -2.32 -5.39
C ASP A 115 -14.11 -1.93 -6.05
N ALA A 116 -13.01 -2.14 -5.34
CA ALA A 116 -11.66 -1.96 -5.88
C ALA A 116 -10.62 -2.80 -5.13
N GLY A 117 -9.42 -2.90 -5.69
CA GLY A 117 -8.30 -3.58 -5.03
C GLY A 117 -6.95 -2.95 -5.34
N ILE A 118 -6.00 -3.17 -4.42
CA ILE A 118 -4.60 -2.78 -4.59
C ILE A 118 -3.75 -4.04 -4.52
N VAL A 119 -2.91 -4.25 -5.52
CA VAL A 119 -1.96 -5.37 -5.56
C VAL A 119 -0.58 -4.85 -5.21
N PHE A 120 -0.10 -5.23 -4.02
CA PHE A 120 1.23 -4.89 -3.52
C PHE A 120 2.27 -5.97 -3.82
N ALA A 121 1.83 -7.20 -4.04
CA ALA A 121 2.73 -8.29 -4.37
C ALA A 121 3.23 -8.20 -5.82
N PRO A 122 4.51 -8.46 -6.10
CA PRO A 122 5.11 -8.35 -7.43
C PRO A 122 4.76 -9.57 -8.32
N SER A 123 3.48 -9.79 -8.57
CA SER A 123 2.98 -10.97 -9.31
C SER A 123 1.94 -10.58 -10.35
N GLY A 124 2.28 -10.78 -11.63
CA GLY A 124 1.37 -10.56 -12.75
C GLY A 124 0.18 -11.52 -12.70
N GLU A 125 0.38 -12.75 -12.26
CA GLU A 125 -0.72 -13.71 -12.05
C GLU A 125 -1.72 -13.18 -11.02
N LEU A 126 -1.24 -12.64 -9.89
CA LEU A 126 -2.12 -12.11 -8.86
C LEU A 126 -2.88 -10.86 -9.36
N LEU A 127 -2.26 -10.05 -10.21
CA LEU A 127 -2.93 -8.91 -10.86
C LEU A 127 -4.12 -9.37 -11.70
N VAL A 128 -3.94 -10.40 -12.53
CA VAL A 128 -5.02 -10.94 -13.35
C VAL A 128 -6.11 -11.57 -12.46
N ARG A 129 -5.72 -12.40 -11.50
CA ARG A 129 -6.66 -13.06 -10.60
C ARG A 129 -7.43 -12.08 -9.70
N SER A 130 -6.84 -10.94 -9.36
CA SER A 130 -7.55 -9.91 -8.58
C SER A 130 -8.71 -9.28 -9.36
N LEU A 131 -8.66 -9.26 -10.70
CA LEU A 131 -9.79 -8.82 -11.53
C LEU A 131 -11.02 -9.72 -11.39
N GLU A 132 -10.85 -11.01 -11.04
CA GLU A 132 -11.95 -11.93 -10.79
C GLU A 132 -12.70 -11.59 -9.49
N LYS A 133 -12.03 -10.90 -8.57
CA LYS A 133 -12.52 -10.59 -7.23
C LYS A 133 -13.23 -9.24 -7.11
N ILE A 134 -13.32 -8.47 -8.19
CA ILE A 134 -13.95 -7.13 -8.19
C ILE A 134 -15.25 -7.10 -8.98
N GLU A 135 -16.13 -6.18 -8.60
CA GLU A 135 -17.39 -5.90 -9.27
C GLU A 135 -17.19 -5.37 -10.70
N LYS A 136 -18.27 -5.35 -11.47
CA LYS A 136 -18.34 -4.62 -12.75
C LYS A 136 -18.04 -3.15 -12.50
N GLY A 137 -17.23 -2.52 -13.37
CA GLY A 137 -16.78 -1.15 -13.19
C GLY A 137 -15.70 -0.99 -12.10
N GLY A 138 -15.33 -2.07 -11.41
CA GLY A 138 -14.31 -2.04 -10.36
C GLY A 138 -12.90 -1.80 -10.89
N ARG A 139 -11.98 -1.45 -10.00
CA ARG A 139 -10.62 -1.07 -10.36
C ARG A 139 -9.57 -1.84 -9.55
N ILE A 140 -8.57 -2.37 -10.24
CA ILE A 140 -7.34 -2.92 -9.65
C ILE A 140 -6.20 -1.95 -9.89
N VAL A 141 -5.47 -1.61 -8.83
CA VAL A 141 -4.28 -0.76 -8.84
C VAL A 141 -3.05 -1.59 -8.52
N SER A 142 -2.11 -1.68 -9.44
CA SER A 142 -0.79 -2.28 -9.20
C SER A 142 0.13 -1.26 -8.53
N ALA A 143 0.67 -1.60 -7.36
CA ALA A 143 1.64 -0.80 -6.62
C ALA A 143 3.05 -1.45 -6.58
N GLY A 144 3.26 -2.54 -7.29
CA GLY A 144 4.54 -3.23 -7.41
C GLY A 144 5.45 -2.59 -8.46
N ILE A 145 6.76 -2.48 -8.17
CA ILE A 145 7.75 -1.93 -9.11
C ILE A 145 8.23 -3.01 -10.10
N TYR A 146 8.57 -4.18 -9.60
CA TYR A 146 9.09 -5.31 -10.38
C TYR A 146 8.08 -6.45 -10.36
N THR A 147 7.09 -6.36 -11.24
CA THR A 147 6.05 -7.40 -11.36
C THR A 147 6.46 -8.41 -12.44
N THR A 148 6.20 -9.70 -12.19
CA THR A 148 6.34 -10.72 -13.22
C THR A 148 5.42 -10.42 -14.41
N PRO A 149 5.69 -10.96 -15.62
CA PRO A 149 4.80 -10.78 -16.76
C PRO A 149 3.35 -11.14 -16.41
N LEU A 150 2.40 -10.37 -16.95
CA LEU A 150 0.98 -10.70 -16.85
C LEU A 150 0.68 -11.90 -17.76
N PRO A 151 0.06 -12.97 -17.24
CA PRO A 151 -0.43 -14.04 -18.11
C PRO A 151 -1.54 -13.52 -19.02
N GLY A 152 -1.71 -14.14 -20.19
CA GLY A 152 -2.86 -13.89 -21.02
C GLY A 152 -4.16 -14.27 -20.31
N PHE A 153 -5.22 -13.52 -20.54
CA PHE A 153 -6.54 -13.77 -19.98
C PHE A 153 -7.64 -13.44 -21.02
N ASP A 154 -8.82 -14.02 -20.82
CA ASP A 154 -9.95 -13.79 -21.70
C ASP A 154 -10.49 -12.36 -21.57
N TYR A 155 -10.87 -11.74 -22.68
CA TYR A 155 -11.41 -10.38 -22.70
C TYR A 155 -12.68 -10.23 -21.84
N SER A 156 -13.45 -11.30 -21.70
CA SER A 156 -14.65 -11.32 -20.84
C SER A 156 -14.36 -10.93 -19.39
N LEU A 157 -13.11 -11.09 -18.93
CA LEU A 157 -12.70 -10.70 -17.58
C LEU A 157 -12.73 -9.18 -17.39
N ILE A 158 -12.41 -8.40 -18.42
CA ILE A 158 -12.39 -6.92 -18.34
C ILE A 158 -13.58 -6.27 -19.06
N TRP A 159 -14.27 -7.01 -19.92
CA TRP A 159 -15.46 -6.54 -20.66
C TRP A 159 -16.48 -5.78 -19.77
N PRO A 160 -16.74 -6.19 -18.49
CA PRO A 160 -17.66 -5.48 -17.63
C PRO A 160 -17.10 -4.16 -17.07
N GLU A 161 -16.36 -3.40 -17.89
CA GLU A 161 -15.79 -2.07 -17.53
C GLU A 161 -14.75 -2.12 -16.39
N LYS A 162 -14.15 -3.29 -16.14
CA LYS A 162 -13.11 -3.39 -15.12
C LYS A 162 -11.82 -2.70 -15.57
N CYS A 163 -11.17 -2.01 -14.67
CA CYS A 163 -9.94 -1.27 -14.92
C CYS A 163 -8.74 -1.91 -14.21
N LEU A 164 -7.67 -2.16 -14.95
CA LEU A 164 -6.35 -2.47 -14.41
C LEU A 164 -5.42 -1.29 -14.68
N THR A 165 -4.88 -0.70 -13.64
CA THR A 165 -3.96 0.44 -13.73
C THR A 165 -2.76 0.23 -12.81
N SER A 166 -1.73 1.05 -12.98
CA SER A 166 -0.57 1.07 -12.09
C SER A 166 -0.32 2.47 -11.57
N ILE A 167 0.43 2.55 -10.49
CA ILE A 167 1.02 3.79 -10.00
C ILE A 167 2.54 3.70 -10.11
N ALA A 168 3.18 4.85 -10.30
CA ALA A 168 4.62 4.97 -10.29
C ALA A 168 5.01 6.23 -9.53
N ASN A 169 5.78 6.05 -8.45
CA ASN A 169 6.25 7.17 -7.63
C ASN A 169 5.11 7.97 -6.94
N THR A 170 5.44 9.03 -6.24
CA THR A 170 4.50 9.88 -5.50
C THR A 170 4.70 11.35 -5.85
N SER A 171 3.61 12.13 -5.82
CA SER A 171 3.67 13.57 -5.94
C SER A 171 3.82 14.24 -4.56
N ARG A 172 4.21 15.53 -4.55
CA ARG A 172 4.23 16.33 -3.31
C ARG A 172 2.86 16.40 -2.65
N ASP A 173 1.80 16.46 -3.44
CA ASP A 173 0.42 16.51 -2.93
C ASP A 173 0.01 15.18 -2.29
N ASN A 174 0.47 14.04 -2.83
CA ASN A 174 0.25 12.74 -2.16
C ASN A 174 0.92 12.70 -0.79
N VAL A 175 2.15 13.23 -0.66
CA VAL A 175 2.84 13.28 0.64
C VAL A 175 2.08 14.16 1.62
N ARG A 176 1.69 15.37 1.22
CA ARG A 176 0.97 16.30 2.09
C ARG A 176 -0.35 15.73 2.57
N SER A 177 -1.20 15.28 1.63
CA SER A 177 -2.51 14.73 1.97
C SER A 177 -2.41 13.45 2.82
N PHE A 178 -1.39 12.61 2.59
CA PHE A 178 -1.19 11.45 3.45
C PHE A 178 -0.76 11.84 4.87
N LEU A 179 0.16 12.80 5.01
CA LEU A 179 0.60 13.27 6.33
C LEU A 179 -0.53 13.98 7.09
N GLU A 180 -1.43 14.68 6.41
CA GLU A 180 -2.65 15.24 7.01
C GLU A 180 -3.52 14.12 7.60
N VAL A 181 -3.83 13.09 6.81
CA VAL A 181 -4.61 11.93 7.28
C VAL A 181 -3.89 11.21 8.44
N ALA A 182 -2.56 11.02 8.34
CA ALA A 182 -1.78 10.44 9.43
C ALA A 182 -1.76 11.30 10.70
N GLY A 183 -1.94 12.62 10.57
CA GLY A 183 -2.08 13.54 11.69
C GLY A 183 -3.43 13.46 12.41
N GLU A 184 -4.51 13.11 11.68
CA GLU A 184 -5.86 12.96 12.25
C GLU A 184 -5.97 11.76 13.19
N PHE A 185 -5.28 10.67 12.88
CA PHE A 185 -5.21 9.49 13.75
C PHE A 185 -3.83 8.85 13.69
N LYS A 186 -3.41 8.20 14.77
CA LYS A 186 -2.10 7.57 14.83
C LYS A 186 -2.09 6.21 14.15
N ILE A 187 -1.43 6.11 12.99
CA ILE A 187 -1.14 4.85 12.32
C ILE A 187 -0.09 4.09 13.14
N LYS A 188 -0.37 2.85 13.51
CA LYS A 188 0.56 2.00 14.27
C LYS A 188 1.54 1.36 13.30
N THR A 189 2.81 1.72 13.40
CA THR A 189 3.90 1.14 12.64
C THR A 189 4.64 0.07 13.45
N GLN A 190 5.16 -0.96 12.78
CA GLN A 190 6.06 -1.95 13.38
C GLN A 190 7.48 -1.64 12.92
N ILE A 191 8.37 -1.42 13.88
CA ILE A 191 9.74 -0.99 13.61
C ILE A 191 10.74 -1.88 14.35
N ASN A 192 11.86 -2.17 13.66
CA ASN A 192 13.07 -2.71 14.26
C ASN A 192 14.15 -1.62 14.23
N LYS A 193 14.85 -1.45 15.36
CA LYS A 193 15.90 -0.44 15.48
C LYS A 193 17.26 -1.07 15.26
N TYR A 194 18.08 -0.43 14.44
CA TYR A 194 19.46 -0.77 14.22
C TYR A 194 20.34 0.48 14.35
N PRO A 195 21.52 0.39 14.96
CA PRO A 195 22.50 1.47 14.88
C PRO A 195 22.96 1.66 13.43
N LEU A 196 23.38 2.87 13.07
CA LEU A 196 23.83 3.18 11.70
C LEU A 196 25.02 2.28 11.26
N SER A 197 25.88 1.87 12.20
CA SER A 197 26.96 0.92 11.94
C SER A 197 26.50 -0.44 11.42
N ASP A 198 25.28 -0.84 11.73
CA ASP A 198 24.71 -2.15 11.44
C ASP A 198 23.73 -2.12 10.25
N ILE A 199 23.85 -1.11 9.39
CA ILE A 199 22.94 -0.88 8.26
C ILE A 199 22.82 -2.11 7.34
N ASN A 200 23.92 -2.85 7.13
CA ASN A 200 23.91 -4.07 6.31
C ASN A 200 23.15 -5.24 6.96
N GLN A 201 22.86 -5.17 8.26
CA GLN A 201 21.99 -6.15 8.94
C GLN A 201 20.53 -5.73 8.91
N ALA A 202 20.28 -4.42 8.73
CA ALA A 202 18.94 -3.87 8.64
C ALA A 202 18.31 -4.04 7.23
N LEU A 203 19.16 -4.18 6.21
CA LEU A 203 18.79 -4.44 4.80
C LEU A 203 18.66 -5.93 4.53
#